data_019420e8867f8c05f7d91c47077691a1
#
_entry.id   019420e8867f8c05f7d91c47077691a1
#
_cell.length_a   1.000
_cell.length_b   1.000
_cell.length_c   1.000
_cell.angle_alpha   90.00
_cell.angle_beta   90.00
_cell.angle_gamma   90.00
#
_symmetry.space_group_name_H-M   'P 1'
#
loop_
_entity.id
_entity.type
_entity.pdbx_description
1 polymer ?
#
loop_
_entity_poly.entity_id
_entity_poly.type
_entity_poly.pdbx_seq_one_letter_code
_entity_poly.pdbx_strand_id
1 'polypeptide(L)'
;MKLPRSLTQFRTIHKLTAFSLLLGALTVSVAPTQAYTPNAPARPDRDGHAIVSSDGSIPSASNAGVQRGKNESYVLPERGTGATATGGAATANDAPVAPAVAPGQEVGIESVIGADGRYQITGTTTYPYSAIVHVTSSIGGCTGWLIGPDTVATAGHCVYGGGSWATNVVVYPGRNGSSTPYGSCGYRTLYTVNGWVNGSSPEYDYGAIKLNCTVGNSTGWFGYRWQSASLTGQASYISGYPGDKPYGTQWRSDDYVRITETRRIFYANDTYGGHSGSPVWNGGANCSPCGIAIHAYGVGSNGYNGGTRITEAVFNNLTTWKNS
;
A
#
# COMPACT_ATOMS: atom_id res chain seq x y z
N MET A 1 26.06 -51.81 52.91
CA MET A 1 26.36 -51.81 54.35
C MET A 1 25.71 -50.59 54.98
N LYS A 2 24.69 -50.88 55.84
CA LYS A 2 24.13 -50.04 56.91
C LYS A 2 23.66 -48.59 56.61
N LEU A 3 22.32 -48.42 56.56
CA LEU A 3 21.59 -47.36 57.27
C LEU A 3 21.90 -47.38 58.78
N PRO A 4 21.59 -46.33 59.61
CA PRO A 4 20.23 -45.89 59.89
C PRO A 4 20.04 -44.42 60.40
N ARG A 5 18.78 -43.97 60.34
CA ARG A 5 17.95 -43.25 61.37
C ARG A 5 18.49 -41.99 62.06
N SER A 6 17.71 -40.86 62.22
CA SER A 6 16.56 -40.80 63.15
C SER A 6 15.90 -39.40 63.11
N LEU A 7 14.59 -39.41 63.34
CA LEU A 7 13.61 -38.35 63.63
C LEU A 7 14.08 -37.34 64.71
N THR A 8 13.62 -36.08 64.60
CA THR A 8 13.08 -35.35 65.76
C THR A 8 12.11 -34.23 65.26
N GLN A 9 10.89 -34.30 65.78
CA GLN A 9 9.86 -33.29 65.68
C GLN A 9 10.13 -32.13 66.59
N PHE A 10 9.85 -30.92 66.17
CA PHE A 10 9.48 -29.83 67.08
C PHE A 10 8.24 -29.11 66.54
N ARG A 11 7.16 -29.22 67.32
CA ARG A 11 5.95 -28.40 67.24
C ARG A 11 6.26 -27.05 67.88
N THR A 12 5.94 -25.96 67.18
CA THR A 12 5.72 -24.71 67.83
C THR A 12 4.46 -24.05 67.25
N ILE A 13 3.53 -23.81 68.16
CA ILE A 13 2.24 -23.15 67.94
C ILE A 13 2.51 -21.62 67.98
N HIS A 14 2.11 -20.89 66.96
CA HIS A 14 1.96 -19.44 67.07
C HIS A 14 0.67 -18.97 66.39
N LYS A 15 -0.12 -18.39 67.18
CA LYS A 15 -1.29 -17.50 67.10
C LYS A 15 -1.69 -17.00 65.69
N LEU A 16 -2.97 -17.30 65.35
CA LEU A 16 -3.75 -16.63 64.32
C LEU A 16 -3.93 -15.15 64.68
N THR A 17 -3.51 -14.25 63.79
CA THR A 17 -4.03 -12.92 63.69
C THR A 17 -4.81 -12.81 62.37
N ALA A 18 -6.11 -12.57 62.49
CA ALA A 18 -6.99 -12.40 61.38
C ALA A 18 -6.71 -11.01 60.71
N PHE A 19 -6.28 -11.03 59.50
CA PHE A 19 -6.22 -9.84 58.64
C PHE A 19 -7.37 -9.93 57.63
N SER A 20 -8.38 -9.08 57.83
CA SER A 20 -9.46 -8.91 56.87
C SER A 20 -8.95 -8.23 55.61
N LEU A 21 -8.81 -9.01 54.56
CA LEU A 21 -8.61 -8.47 53.20
C LEU A 21 -9.98 -8.04 52.64
N LEU A 22 -10.17 -6.72 52.48
CA LEU A 22 -11.20 -6.17 51.61
C LEU A 22 -10.85 -6.54 50.16
N LEU A 23 -11.56 -7.50 49.58
CA LEU A 23 -11.57 -7.74 48.13
C LEU A 23 -12.41 -6.65 47.46
N GLY A 24 -11.75 -5.62 46.93
CA GLY A 24 -12.36 -4.72 45.97
C GLY A 24 -12.56 -5.43 44.64
N ALA A 25 -13.80 -5.76 44.28
CA ALA A 25 -14.14 -6.30 42.99
C ALA A 25 -13.93 -5.20 41.92
N LEU A 26 -12.82 -5.27 41.18
CA LEU A 26 -12.69 -4.54 39.91
C LEU A 26 -13.61 -5.23 38.89
N THR A 27 -14.75 -4.62 38.61
CA THR A 27 -15.56 -4.98 37.44
C THR A 27 -14.87 -4.46 36.19
N VAL A 28 -14.14 -5.33 35.50
CA VAL A 28 -13.66 -5.07 34.15
C VAL A 28 -14.89 -5.12 33.24
N SER A 29 -15.34 -3.94 32.80
CA SER A 29 -16.38 -3.84 31.77
C SER A 29 -15.77 -4.29 30.45
N VAL A 30 -16.02 -5.53 30.05
CA VAL A 30 -15.71 -6.03 28.72
C VAL A 30 -16.75 -5.45 27.78
N ALA A 31 -16.34 -4.50 26.94
CA ALA A 31 -17.18 -4.03 25.84
C ALA A 31 -17.57 -5.24 24.97
N PRO A 32 -18.84 -5.36 24.54
CA PRO A 32 -19.25 -6.44 23.68
C PRO A 32 -18.47 -6.39 22.39
N THR A 33 -17.68 -7.44 22.10
CA THR A 33 -17.15 -7.69 20.77
C THR A 33 -18.35 -7.83 19.83
N GLN A 34 -18.51 -6.89 18.90
CA GLN A 34 -19.49 -7.02 17.84
C GLN A 34 -19.13 -8.26 17.02
N ALA A 35 -20.00 -9.27 17.11
CA ALA A 35 -19.89 -10.46 16.28
C ALA A 35 -20.02 -10.04 14.82
N TYR A 36 -18.98 -10.39 14.01
CA TYR A 36 -19.04 -10.27 12.56
C TYR A 36 -20.20 -11.13 12.05
N THR A 37 -21.26 -10.49 11.54
CA THR A 37 -22.37 -11.17 10.85
C THR A 37 -22.05 -11.20 9.35
N PRO A 38 -21.85 -12.38 8.74
CA PRO A 38 -21.37 -12.48 7.34
C PRO A 38 -22.38 -12.07 6.25
N ASN A 39 -23.58 -11.63 6.57
CA ASN A 39 -24.67 -11.48 5.60
C ASN A 39 -25.53 -10.21 5.79
N ALA A 40 -24.98 -9.09 6.23
CA ALA A 40 -25.69 -7.82 6.02
C ALA A 40 -25.46 -7.35 4.58
N PRO A 41 -26.52 -7.03 3.81
CA PRO A 41 -26.32 -6.43 2.48
C PRO A 41 -25.52 -5.14 2.66
N ALA A 42 -24.37 -5.07 1.99
CA ALA A 42 -23.51 -3.88 2.01
C ALA A 42 -24.37 -2.69 1.58
N ARG A 43 -24.57 -1.72 2.46
CA ARG A 43 -25.09 -0.40 2.07
C ARG A 43 -24.19 0.12 0.96
N PRO A 44 -24.77 0.73 -0.11
CA PRO A 44 -23.95 1.35 -1.14
C PRO A 44 -23.08 2.40 -0.46
N ASP A 45 -21.77 2.10 -0.42
CA ASP A 45 -20.75 2.83 0.33
C ASP A 45 -20.35 4.08 -0.47
N ARG A 46 -21.28 5.03 -0.53
CA ARG A 46 -21.05 6.31 -1.20
C ARG A 46 -20.05 7.19 -0.45
N ASP A 47 -19.91 7.00 0.86
CA ASP A 47 -19.12 7.89 1.71
C ASP A 47 -17.66 7.43 1.84
N GLY A 48 -17.40 6.12 1.82
CA GLY A 48 -16.03 5.58 1.97
C GLY A 48 -15.11 5.93 0.81
N HIS A 49 -15.63 6.06 -0.41
CA HIS A 49 -14.89 6.47 -1.60
C HIS A 49 -14.92 7.99 -1.87
N ALA A 50 -15.52 8.80 -0.99
CA ALA A 50 -15.48 10.25 -1.12
C ALA A 50 -14.05 10.77 -1.04
N ILE A 51 -13.67 11.59 -2.02
CA ILE A 51 -12.30 12.11 -2.16
C ILE A 51 -11.99 13.09 -1.02
N VAL A 52 -10.81 12.95 -0.46
CA VAL A 52 -10.20 13.89 0.49
C VAL A 52 -8.85 14.31 -0.09
N SER A 53 -8.53 15.59 0.00
CA SER A 53 -7.28 16.16 -0.49
C SER A 53 -6.54 16.94 0.59
N SER A 54 -5.23 17.06 0.45
CA SER A 54 -4.36 17.76 1.40
C SER A 54 -4.55 19.28 1.39
N ASP A 55 -5.11 19.84 0.32
CA ASP A 55 -5.38 21.27 0.14
C ASP A 55 -6.88 21.62 0.29
N GLY A 56 -7.71 20.64 0.63
CA GLY A 56 -9.16 20.81 0.76
C GLY A 56 -9.92 20.91 -0.58
N SER A 57 -9.23 20.83 -1.72
CA SER A 57 -9.87 20.84 -3.03
C SER A 57 -10.55 19.52 -3.34
N ILE A 58 -11.71 19.57 -3.98
CA ILE A 58 -12.40 18.38 -4.50
C ILE A 58 -12.43 18.49 -6.02
N PRO A 59 -11.64 17.67 -6.74
CA PRO A 59 -11.61 17.75 -8.18
C PRO A 59 -12.95 17.30 -8.79
N SER A 60 -13.32 17.92 -9.89
CA SER A 60 -14.51 17.50 -10.64
C SER A 60 -14.32 16.11 -11.23
N ALA A 61 -15.35 15.27 -11.14
CA ALA A 61 -15.33 13.96 -11.76
C ALA A 61 -15.06 14.07 -13.26
N SER A 62 -14.17 13.23 -13.76
CA SER A 62 -13.77 13.22 -15.17
C SER A 62 -13.72 11.79 -15.70
N ASN A 63 -14.18 11.62 -16.94
CA ASN A 63 -14.09 10.38 -17.69
C ASN A 63 -13.19 10.51 -18.92
N ALA A 64 -12.36 11.55 -19.00
CA ALA A 64 -11.46 11.74 -20.12
C ALA A 64 -10.48 10.56 -20.25
N GLY A 65 -10.34 10.03 -21.45
CA GLY A 65 -9.47 8.88 -21.77
C GLY A 65 -10.02 7.52 -21.36
N VAL A 66 -11.25 7.43 -20.83
CA VAL A 66 -11.87 6.16 -20.42
C VAL A 66 -12.43 5.42 -21.64
N GLN A 67 -12.00 4.16 -21.79
CA GLN A 67 -12.58 3.18 -22.69
C GLN A 67 -13.55 2.29 -21.92
N ARG A 68 -14.74 2.03 -22.46
CA ARG A 68 -15.78 1.29 -21.78
C ARG A 68 -16.08 -0.02 -22.49
N GLY A 69 -16.09 -1.12 -21.71
CA GLY A 69 -16.61 -2.42 -22.10
C GLY A 69 -17.86 -2.80 -21.33
N LYS A 70 -18.37 -4.00 -21.55
CA LYS A 70 -19.47 -4.56 -20.76
C LYS A 70 -18.92 -5.03 -19.41
N ASN A 71 -19.33 -4.36 -18.30
CA ASN A 71 -18.89 -4.64 -16.93
C ASN A 71 -17.38 -4.46 -16.68
N GLU A 72 -16.76 -3.61 -17.47
CA GLU A 72 -15.36 -3.21 -17.32
C GLU A 72 -15.14 -1.80 -17.87
N SER A 73 -14.07 -1.15 -17.43
CA SER A 73 -13.55 0.05 -18.08
C SER A 73 -12.04 0.11 -17.89
N TYR A 74 -11.34 0.75 -18.80
CA TYR A 74 -9.89 0.89 -18.74
C TYR A 74 -9.44 2.25 -19.29
N VAL A 75 -8.27 2.69 -18.79
CA VAL A 75 -7.50 3.81 -19.34
C VAL A 75 -6.24 3.21 -19.95
N LEU A 76 -5.92 3.66 -21.17
CA LEU A 76 -4.76 3.14 -21.89
C LEU A 76 -3.45 3.62 -21.26
N PRO A 77 -2.42 2.76 -21.26
CA PRO A 77 -1.06 3.17 -20.95
C PRO A 77 -0.49 4.02 -22.08
N GLU A 78 0.54 4.79 -21.76
CA GLU A 78 1.29 5.57 -22.75
C GLU A 78 2.78 5.42 -22.54
N ARG A 79 3.53 5.29 -23.64
CA ARG A 79 4.99 5.28 -23.60
C ARG A 79 5.50 6.72 -23.60
N GLY A 80 6.43 7.00 -22.71
CA GLY A 80 7.09 8.31 -22.69
C GLY A 80 8.09 8.49 -23.81
N THR A 81 8.54 9.73 -23.97
CA THR A 81 9.56 10.10 -24.96
C THR A 81 10.94 9.54 -24.66
N GLY A 82 11.18 9.05 -23.44
CA GLY A 82 12.49 8.61 -22.95
C GLY A 82 13.48 9.74 -22.65
N ALA A 83 13.11 11.00 -22.92
CA ALA A 83 13.94 12.13 -22.58
C ALA A 83 14.00 12.33 -21.06
N THR A 84 15.17 12.66 -20.54
CA THR A 84 15.31 13.06 -19.13
C THR A 84 14.48 14.30 -18.88
N ALA A 85 13.61 14.24 -17.88
CA ALA A 85 12.82 15.42 -17.53
C ALA A 85 13.74 16.47 -16.92
N THR A 86 13.68 17.69 -17.44
CA THR A 86 14.16 18.88 -16.74
C THR A 86 13.15 19.25 -15.66
N GLY A 87 12.92 18.33 -14.72
CA GLY A 87 12.05 18.56 -13.58
C GLY A 87 12.75 19.45 -12.57
N GLY A 88 12.02 20.39 -11.99
CA GLY A 88 12.53 21.20 -10.89
C GLY A 88 13.05 20.29 -9.78
N ALA A 89 14.34 20.37 -9.51
CA ALA A 89 14.97 19.59 -8.45
C ALA A 89 14.30 19.94 -7.12
N ALA A 90 13.55 19.00 -6.56
CA ALA A 90 13.27 19.07 -5.15
C ALA A 90 14.61 18.85 -4.44
N THR A 91 15.08 19.86 -3.71
CA THR A 91 16.27 19.76 -2.85
C THR A 91 15.91 18.92 -1.62
N ALA A 92 15.56 17.66 -1.82
CA ALA A 92 15.37 16.74 -0.72
C ALA A 92 16.74 16.15 -0.36
N ASN A 93 17.06 16.15 0.92
CA ASN A 93 18.13 15.29 1.42
C ASN A 93 17.78 13.86 1.00
N ASP A 94 18.58 13.31 0.09
CA ASP A 94 18.41 11.96 -0.45
C ASP A 94 18.90 10.88 0.55
N ALA A 95 18.66 11.14 1.84
CA ALA A 95 18.97 10.21 2.90
C ALA A 95 17.99 9.01 2.86
N PRO A 96 18.47 7.80 3.16
CA PRO A 96 17.60 6.65 3.30
C PRO A 96 16.47 6.90 4.32
N VAL A 97 15.22 6.66 3.91
CA VAL A 97 14.06 6.71 4.80
C VAL A 97 13.54 5.30 5.05
N ALA A 98 13.09 5.02 6.28
CA ALA A 98 12.44 3.77 6.59
C ALA A 98 11.15 3.61 5.78
N PRO A 99 10.72 2.38 5.45
CA PRO A 99 9.43 2.14 4.80
C PRO A 99 8.26 2.73 5.58
N ALA A 100 7.28 3.28 4.89
CA ALA A 100 5.99 3.60 5.49
C ALA A 100 5.26 2.31 5.89
N VAL A 101 4.50 2.38 6.98
CA VAL A 101 3.84 1.20 7.56
C VAL A 101 2.34 1.43 7.57
N ALA A 102 1.59 0.49 6.98
CA ALA A 102 0.15 0.48 7.07
C ALA A 102 -0.29 0.12 8.51
N PRO A 103 -1.41 0.67 9.01
CA PRO A 103 -1.96 0.32 10.31
C PRO A 103 -2.15 -1.19 10.47
N GLY A 104 -1.71 -1.73 11.60
CA GLY A 104 -1.76 -3.16 11.91
C GLY A 104 -0.66 -4.01 11.26
N GLN A 105 0.29 -3.38 10.57
CA GLN A 105 1.51 -4.02 10.10
C GLN A 105 2.70 -3.57 10.97
N GLU A 106 3.61 -4.48 11.26
CA GLU A 106 4.88 -4.13 11.93
C GLU A 106 5.93 -3.73 10.89
N VAL A 107 6.84 -2.84 11.26
CA VAL A 107 7.99 -2.49 10.41
C VAL A 107 8.86 -3.72 10.22
N GLY A 108 9.09 -4.11 8.96
CA GLY A 108 10.00 -5.21 8.65
C GLY A 108 9.38 -6.61 8.69
N ILE A 109 8.04 -6.74 8.74
CA ILE A 109 7.42 -8.05 8.49
C ILE A 109 7.78 -8.46 7.07
N GLU A 110 8.52 -9.57 6.97
CA GLU A 110 8.80 -10.21 5.70
C GLU A 110 7.49 -10.63 5.04
N SER A 111 7.24 -10.09 3.88
CA SER A 111 6.13 -10.45 3.01
C SER A 111 6.61 -11.39 1.89
N VAL A 112 7.75 -12.05 2.12
CA VAL A 112 8.31 -13.09 1.26
C VAL A 112 7.64 -14.40 1.61
N ILE A 113 7.09 -15.09 0.61
CA ILE A 113 6.34 -16.33 0.75
C ILE A 113 7.24 -17.49 0.29
N GLY A 114 7.88 -18.15 1.23
CA GLY A 114 8.86 -19.20 0.94
C GLY A 114 10.24 -18.63 0.60
N ALA A 115 10.83 -19.08 -0.52
CA ALA A 115 12.12 -18.53 -0.99
C ALA A 115 11.89 -17.18 -1.71
N ASP A 116 12.76 -16.20 -1.46
CA ASP A 116 12.67 -14.89 -2.12
C ASP A 116 12.88 -15.00 -3.64
N GLY A 117 11.81 -14.90 -4.38
CA GLY A 117 11.78 -14.95 -5.84
C GLY A 117 11.91 -13.58 -6.52
N ARG A 118 12.12 -12.50 -5.75
CA ARG A 118 12.29 -11.17 -6.32
C ARG A 118 13.60 -11.04 -7.08
N TYR A 119 13.57 -10.32 -8.17
CA TYR A 119 14.76 -9.98 -8.95
C TYR A 119 14.87 -8.48 -9.20
N GLN A 120 16.11 -7.99 -9.23
CA GLN A 120 16.37 -6.57 -9.43
C GLN A 120 16.12 -6.13 -10.87
N ILE A 121 15.45 -5.00 -11.02
CA ILE A 121 15.32 -4.30 -12.30
C ILE A 121 16.49 -3.31 -12.43
N THR A 122 17.45 -3.65 -13.29
CA THR A 122 18.62 -2.79 -13.56
C THR A 122 18.34 -1.77 -14.66
N GLY A 123 17.48 -2.11 -15.63
CA GLY A 123 17.06 -1.24 -16.73
C GLY A 123 15.85 -0.37 -16.37
N THR A 124 15.95 0.43 -15.31
CA THR A 124 14.84 1.22 -14.76
C THR A 124 14.38 2.36 -15.68
N THR A 125 15.14 2.71 -16.71
CA THR A 125 14.74 3.66 -17.74
C THR A 125 13.91 3.04 -18.86
N THR A 126 13.79 1.69 -18.87
CA THR A 126 12.97 0.99 -19.84
C THR A 126 11.52 0.96 -19.35
N TYR A 127 10.58 1.34 -20.22
CA TYR A 127 9.16 1.24 -19.93
C TYR A 127 8.72 -0.24 -19.80
N PRO A 128 7.92 -0.64 -18.78
CA PRO A 128 7.15 0.21 -17.88
C PRO A 128 7.88 0.61 -16.57
N TYR A 129 9.09 0.15 -16.33
CA TYR A 129 9.83 0.40 -15.08
C TYR A 129 10.18 1.87 -14.87
N SER A 130 10.32 2.65 -15.96
CA SER A 130 10.50 4.10 -15.92
C SER A 130 9.32 4.83 -15.27
N ALA A 131 8.12 4.28 -15.38
CA ALA A 131 6.89 4.85 -14.82
C ALA A 131 6.61 4.39 -13.37
N ILE A 132 7.47 3.52 -12.78
CA ILE A 132 7.43 3.14 -11.37
C ILE A 132 8.34 4.08 -10.59
N VAL A 133 7.83 4.64 -9.51
CA VAL A 133 8.49 5.72 -8.79
C VAL A 133 8.80 5.34 -7.35
N HIS A 134 9.99 5.69 -6.89
CA HIS A 134 10.31 5.68 -5.47
C HIS A 134 9.72 6.93 -4.82
N VAL A 135 8.98 6.77 -3.74
CA VAL A 135 8.36 7.86 -2.99
C VAL A 135 9.04 7.96 -1.63
N THR A 136 9.48 9.16 -1.27
CA THR A 136 10.00 9.46 0.08
C THR A 136 9.16 10.56 0.71
N SER A 137 8.91 10.49 2.02
CA SER A 137 8.11 11.47 2.73
C SER A 137 8.38 11.47 4.24
N SER A 138 7.72 12.37 4.97
CA SER A 138 7.77 12.41 6.44
C SER A 138 7.21 11.15 7.11
N ILE A 139 6.39 10.37 6.44
CA ILE A 139 5.79 9.13 6.98
C ILE A 139 6.51 7.86 6.50
N GLY A 140 7.56 8.00 5.69
CA GLY A 140 8.41 6.90 5.26
C GLY A 140 8.56 6.75 3.75
N GLY A 141 9.24 5.66 3.35
CA GLY A 141 9.46 5.27 1.96
C GLY A 141 8.34 4.38 1.43
N CYS A 142 7.92 4.65 0.22
CA CYS A 142 6.90 3.91 -0.52
C CYS A 142 7.27 3.75 -1.99
N THR A 143 6.43 3.06 -2.70
CA THR A 143 6.39 2.98 -4.15
C THR A 143 5.13 3.65 -4.67
N GLY A 144 5.19 4.17 -5.88
CA GLY A 144 4.04 4.61 -6.65
C GLY A 144 4.24 4.30 -8.13
N TRP A 145 3.27 4.61 -8.94
CA TRP A 145 3.33 4.43 -10.39
C TRP A 145 2.56 5.53 -11.10
N LEU A 146 3.13 6.06 -12.16
CA LEU A 146 2.51 7.10 -12.96
C LEU A 146 1.29 6.55 -13.70
N ILE A 147 0.18 7.29 -13.63
CA ILE A 147 -1.08 7.02 -14.32
C ILE A 147 -1.46 8.14 -15.31
N GLY A 148 -0.63 9.15 -15.41
CA GLY A 148 -0.77 10.30 -16.28
C GLY A 148 0.50 11.15 -16.29
N PRO A 149 0.49 12.30 -16.98
CA PRO A 149 1.66 13.17 -17.07
C PRO A 149 2.23 13.62 -15.72
N ASP A 150 1.37 13.87 -14.74
CA ASP A 150 1.68 14.50 -13.46
C ASP A 150 0.98 13.82 -12.26
N THR A 151 0.54 12.59 -12.43
CA THR A 151 -0.23 11.89 -11.38
C THR A 151 0.35 10.52 -11.10
N VAL A 152 0.67 10.28 -9.84
CA VAL A 152 1.15 9.00 -9.31
C VAL A 152 0.05 8.36 -8.48
N ALA A 153 -0.31 7.10 -8.78
CA ALA A 153 -1.12 6.27 -7.90
C ALA A 153 -0.21 5.60 -6.86
N THR A 154 -0.69 5.49 -5.62
CA THR A 154 0.01 4.88 -4.50
C THR A 154 -0.98 4.38 -3.44
N ALA A 155 -0.51 3.79 -2.34
CA ALA A 155 -1.36 3.42 -1.21
C ALA A 155 -1.80 4.66 -0.39
N GLY A 156 -2.94 4.55 0.28
CA GLY A 156 -3.46 5.61 1.14
C GLY A 156 -2.52 5.93 2.29
N HIS A 157 -1.95 4.88 2.93
CA HIS A 157 -0.99 5.06 4.02
C HIS A 157 0.34 5.69 3.58
N CYS A 158 0.62 5.78 2.27
CA CYS A 158 1.80 6.49 1.75
C CYS A 158 1.59 8.01 1.64
N VAL A 159 0.34 8.48 1.71
CA VAL A 159 -0.01 9.90 1.60
C VAL A 159 -0.70 10.44 2.86
N TYR A 160 -1.34 9.57 3.66
CA TYR A 160 -2.01 9.92 4.90
C TYR A 160 -1.79 8.83 5.94
N GLY A 161 -1.06 9.14 7.01
CA GLY A 161 -0.73 8.20 8.09
C GLY A 161 -0.65 8.90 9.43
N GLY A 162 -0.93 8.16 10.52
CA GLY A 162 -0.89 8.73 11.87
C GLY A 162 -1.85 9.91 12.09
N GLY A 163 -2.96 9.97 11.33
CA GLY A 163 -3.95 11.05 11.43
C GLY A 163 -3.56 12.34 10.69
N SER A 164 -2.51 12.34 9.87
CA SER A 164 -2.05 13.54 9.16
C SER A 164 -1.59 13.22 7.74
N TRP A 165 -1.59 14.25 6.90
CA TRP A 165 -1.00 14.17 5.57
C TRP A 165 0.52 14.06 5.64
N ALA A 166 1.08 13.28 4.69
CA ALA A 166 2.51 13.25 4.46
C ALA A 166 3.03 14.64 4.06
N THR A 167 4.20 14.99 4.55
CA THR A 167 4.93 16.20 4.17
C THR A 167 6.26 15.84 3.55
N ASN A 168 6.94 16.78 2.90
CA ASN A 168 8.23 16.56 2.23
C ASN A 168 8.20 15.39 1.24
N VAL A 169 7.05 15.23 0.54
CA VAL A 169 6.89 14.16 -0.45
C VAL A 169 7.74 14.47 -1.68
N VAL A 170 8.60 13.53 -2.02
CA VAL A 170 9.44 13.56 -3.22
C VAL A 170 9.31 12.26 -3.98
N VAL A 171 9.20 12.37 -5.28
CA VAL A 171 9.00 11.24 -6.21
C VAL A 171 10.19 11.13 -7.15
N TYR A 172 10.76 9.93 -7.27
CA TYR A 172 11.92 9.64 -8.12
C TYR A 172 11.55 8.56 -9.14
N PRO A 173 11.15 8.92 -10.38
CA PRO A 173 10.80 7.95 -11.40
C PRO A 173 12.01 7.15 -11.89
N GLY A 174 11.85 5.85 -12.05
CA GLY A 174 12.89 4.97 -12.58
C GLY A 174 14.20 5.00 -11.81
N ARG A 175 14.16 5.31 -10.50
CA ARG A 175 15.36 5.36 -9.65
C ARG A 175 16.10 4.02 -9.66
N ASN A 176 17.44 4.07 -9.64
CA ASN A 176 18.28 2.89 -9.47
C ASN A 176 19.48 3.22 -8.56
N GLY A 177 19.33 2.92 -7.28
CA GLY A 177 20.29 3.30 -6.25
C GLY A 177 20.41 4.82 -6.13
N SER A 178 21.61 5.36 -6.31
CA SER A 178 21.86 6.80 -6.34
C SER A 178 21.50 7.46 -7.68
N SER A 179 21.25 6.69 -8.73
CA SER A 179 20.86 7.23 -10.04
C SER A 179 19.39 7.61 -10.06
N THR A 180 19.12 8.86 -10.45
CA THR A 180 17.76 9.41 -10.64
C THR A 180 17.61 9.91 -12.09
N PRO A 181 17.43 8.97 -13.05
CA PRO A 181 17.54 9.29 -14.48
C PRO A 181 16.55 10.33 -14.99
N TYR A 182 15.43 10.49 -14.31
CA TYR A 182 14.41 11.49 -14.61
C TYR A 182 14.34 12.62 -13.57
N GLY A 183 15.39 12.75 -12.74
CA GLY A 183 15.39 13.70 -11.62
C GLY A 183 14.38 13.33 -10.53
N SER A 184 13.83 14.35 -9.90
CA SER A 184 12.80 14.21 -8.87
C SER A 184 11.72 15.27 -9.02
N CYS A 185 10.53 14.97 -8.54
CA CYS A 185 9.41 15.91 -8.49
C CYS A 185 8.87 16.01 -7.05
N GLY A 186 8.55 17.22 -6.64
CA GLY A 186 7.69 17.44 -5.48
C GLY A 186 6.21 17.26 -5.85
N TYR A 187 5.36 17.57 -4.92
CA TYR A 187 3.91 17.46 -5.08
C TYR A 187 3.22 18.83 -4.94
N ARG A 188 2.00 18.93 -5.46
CA ARG A 188 1.08 20.04 -5.21
C ARG A 188 -0.11 19.63 -4.36
N THR A 189 -0.64 18.42 -4.56
CA THR A 189 -1.79 17.90 -3.82
C THR A 189 -1.63 16.41 -3.58
N LEU A 190 -2.02 15.95 -2.38
CA LEU A 190 -2.18 14.54 -2.05
C LEU A 190 -3.66 14.20 -1.97
N TYR A 191 -4.03 13.04 -2.44
CA TYR A 191 -5.39 12.54 -2.46
C TYR A 191 -5.49 11.18 -1.77
N THR A 192 -6.57 10.98 -1.02
CA THR A 192 -7.06 9.68 -0.58
C THR A 192 -8.58 9.75 -0.42
N VAL A 193 -9.17 8.86 0.37
CA VAL A 193 -10.62 8.76 0.52
C VAL A 193 -11.05 8.67 1.99
N ASN A 194 -12.30 9.02 2.27
CA ASN A 194 -12.86 9.02 3.61
C ASN A 194 -12.70 7.69 4.35
N GLY A 195 -12.90 6.57 3.67
CA GLY A 195 -12.77 5.24 4.28
C GLY A 195 -11.37 4.96 4.80
N TRP A 196 -10.33 5.58 4.18
CA TRP A 196 -8.98 5.54 4.68
C TRP A 196 -8.77 6.53 5.83
N VAL A 197 -9.10 7.80 5.64
CA VAL A 197 -8.87 8.88 6.63
C VAL A 197 -9.57 8.59 7.97
N ASN A 198 -10.83 8.15 7.91
CA ASN A 198 -11.66 7.99 9.10
C ASN A 198 -11.55 6.61 9.76
N GLY A 199 -11.15 5.58 9.02
CA GLY A 199 -11.19 4.20 9.49
C GLY A 199 -9.90 3.40 9.31
N SER A 200 -8.92 3.93 8.58
CA SER A 200 -7.72 3.19 8.18
C SER A 200 -8.05 1.80 7.64
N SER A 201 -9.18 1.69 6.93
CA SER A 201 -9.69 0.41 6.45
C SER A 201 -8.88 -0.07 5.24
N PRO A 202 -8.36 -1.31 5.26
CA PRO A 202 -7.56 -1.86 4.16
C PRO A 202 -8.25 -1.88 2.79
N GLU A 203 -9.57 -1.84 2.77
CA GLU A 203 -10.38 -1.79 1.55
C GLU A 203 -10.33 -0.43 0.84
N TYR A 204 -9.89 0.61 1.57
CA TYR A 204 -9.78 2.00 1.11
C TYR A 204 -8.35 2.52 1.10
N ASP A 205 -7.37 1.64 1.28
CA ASP A 205 -5.96 2.01 1.31
C ASP A 205 -5.43 2.27 -0.10
N TYR A 206 -5.85 3.39 -0.68
CA TYR A 206 -5.36 3.91 -1.95
C TYR A 206 -5.37 5.43 -1.97
N GLY A 207 -4.47 6.00 -2.75
CA GLY A 207 -4.32 7.44 -2.87
C GLY A 207 -3.59 7.84 -4.14
N ALA A 208 -3.33 9.13 -4.28
CA ALA A 208 -2.55 9.66 -5.37
C ALA A 208 -1.72 10.87 -4.93
N ILE A 209 -0.64 11.10 -5.66
CA ILE A 209 0.23 12.26 -5.54
C ILE A 209 0.12 13.04 -6.85
N LYS A 210 -0.40 14.26 -6.79
CA LYS A 210 -0.40 15.19 -7.91
C LYS A 210 0.91 15.94 -7.89
N LEU A 211 1.71 15.76 -8.93
CA LEU A 211 3.06 16.31 -9.02
C LEU A 211 3.05 17.78 -9.44
N ASN A 212 4.11 18.48 -9.09
CA ASN A 212 4.42 19.83 -9.60
C ASN A 212 5.20 19.82 -10.92
N CYS A 213 5.31 18.66 -11.56
CA CYS A 213 6.00 18.44 -12.84
C CYS A 213 5.18 17.49 -13.73
N THR A 214 5.53 17.37 -15.00
CA THR A 214 4.89 16.49 -15.98
C THR A 214 5.84 15.37 -16.44
N VAL A 215 6.54 14.76 -15.48
CA VAL A 215 7.57 13.74 -15.75
C VAL A 215 7.03 12.52 -16.49
N GLY A 216 5.74 12.24 -16.39
CA GLY A 216 5.08 11.16 -17.11
C GLY A 216 5.23 11.28 -18.63
N ASN A 217 5.35 12.49 -19.18
CA ASN A 217 5.61 12.68 -20.61
C ASN A 217 6.95 12.06 -21.04
N SER A 218 7.92 12.01 -20.12
CA SER A 218 9.24 11.40 -20.40
C SER A 218 9.26 9.90 -20.08
N THR A 219 8.66 9.50 -18.96
CA THR A 219 8.70 8.11 -18.47
C THR A 219 7.65 7.21 -19.09
N GLY A 220 6.55 7.78 -19.60
CA GLY A 220 5.29 7.09 -19.84
C GLY A 220 4.49 6.88 -18.54
N TRP A 221 3.33 6.29 -18.67
CA TRP A 221 2.48 5.90 -17.55
C TRP A 221 1.71 4.62 -17.82
N PHE A 222 1.30 3.95 -16.76
CA PHE A 222 0.48 2.74 -16.81
C PHE A 222 -0.95 3.07 -17.24
N GLY A 223 -1.55 2.14 -17.98
CA GLY A 223 -2.99 2.01 -17.97
C GLY A 223 -3.49 1.38 -16.67
N TYR A 224 -4.78 1.43 -16.45
CA TYR A 224 -5.43 0.75 -15.33
C TYR A 224 -6.86 0.39 -15.72
N ARG A 225 -7.40 -0.62 -15.03
CA ARG A 225 -8.74 -1.12 -15.34
C ARG A 225 -9.47 -1.63 -14.12
N TRP A 226 -10.78 -1.59 -14.21
CA TRP A 226 -11.66 -2.37 -13.34
C TRP A 226 -12.47 -3.38 -14.17
N GLN A 227 -12.85 -4.45 -13.54
CA GLN A 227 -13.80 -5.44 -14.08
C GLN A 227 -14.63 -6.02 -12.93
N SER A 228 -15.89 -6.38 -13.21
CA SER A 228 -16.76 -7.04 -12.23
C SER A 228 -16.35 -8.49 -12.00
N ALA A 229 -15.85 -9.16 -13.03
CA ALA A 229 -15.39 -10.55 -12.97
C ALA A 229 -14.21 -10.73 -11.99
N SER A 230 -14.05 -11.95 -11.50
CA SER A 230 -12.92 -12.35 -10.67
C SER A 230 -11.59 -12.14 -11.42
N LEU A 231 -10.57 -11.74 -10.67
CA LEU A 231 -9.17 -11.64 -11.13
C LEU A 231 -8.37 -12.89 -10.78
N THR A 232 -8.94 -13.82 -10.00
CA THR A 232 -8.26 -15.06 -9.57
C THR A 232 -7.74 -15.85 -10.76
N GLY A 233 -6.49 -16.26 -10.70
CA GLY A 233 -5.77 -16.96 -11.77
C GLY A 233 -5.15 -16.05 -12.82
N GLN A 234 -5.40 -14.73 -12.79
CA GLN A 234 -4.70 -13.80 -13.68
C GLN A 234 -3.28 -13.54 -13.18
N ALA A 235 -2.36 -13.30 -14.09
CA ALA A 235 -1.00 -12.91 -13.76
C ALA A 235 -0.99 -11.64 -12.90
N SER A 236 -0.09 -11.59 -11.92
CA SER A 236 0.18 -10.43 -11.09
C SER A 236 1.67 -10.13 -11.10
N TYR A 237 2.03 -8.97 -11.60
CA TYR A 237 3.38 -8.44 -11.57
C TYR A 237 3.44 -7.30 -10.58
N ILE A 238 4.45 -7.28 -9.71
CA ILE A 238 4.66 -6.20 -8.74
C ILE A 238 6.10 -5.74 -8.89
N SER A 239 6.29 -4.43 -8.99
CA SER A 239 7.63 -3.83 -9.02
C SER A 239 7.63 -2.60 -8.13
N GLY A 240 8.68 -2.46 -7.32
CA GLY A 240 8.78 -1.35 -6.38
C GLY A 240 10.13 -1.25 -5.70
N TYR A 241 10.19 -0.50 -4.61
CA TYR A 241 11.39 -0.09 -3.91
C TYR A 241 11.40 -0.63 -2.46
N PRO A 242 11.70 -1.92 -2.26
CA PRO A 242 11.65 -2.55 -0.94
C PRO A 242 12.81 -2.09 -0.04
N GLY A 243 12.53 -1.97 1.25
CA GLY A 243 13.49 -1.48 2.23
C GLY A 243 14.54 -2.50 2.70
N ASP A 244 14.37 -3.79 2.38
CA ASP A 244 15.34 -4.86 2.67
C ASP A 244 16.41 -5.06 1.57
N LYS A 245 16.32 -4.30 0.51
CA LYS A 245 17.27 -4.31 -0.61
C LYS A 245 18.10 -3.02 -0.61
N PRO A 246 19.18 -2.94 -1.40
CA PRO A 246 19.95 -1.71 -1.49
C PRO A 246 19.06 -0.51 -1.80
N TYR A 247 19.22 0.56 -1.01
CA TYR A 247 18.34 1.72 -1.03
C TYR A 247 18.13 2.30 -2.44
N GLY A 248 16.88 2.54 -2.80
CA GLY A 248 16.51 3.11 -4.08
C GLY A 248 16.66 2.17 -5.28
N THR A 249 16.88 0.86 -5.06
CA THR A 249 16.87 -0.13 -6.16
C THR A 249 15.47 -0.69 -6.37
N GLN A 250 15.10 -0.89 -7.64
CA GLN A 250 13.79 -1.40 -8.02
C GLN A 250 13.83 -2.93 -8.14
N TRP A 251 12.85 -3.59 -7.52
CA TRP A 251 12.75 -5.06 -7.50
C TRP A 251 11.39 -5.53 -7.96
N ARG A 252 11.33 -6.65 -8.65
CA ARG A 252 10.12 -7.22 -9.23
C ARG A 252 9.87 -8.64 -8.72
N SER A 253 8.59 -8.98 -8.55
CA SER A 253 8.07 -10.33 -8.32
C SER A 253 6.93 -10.63 -9.28
N ASP A 254 6.89 -11.84 -9.79
CA ASP A 254 5.90 -12.33 -10.76
C ASP A 254 5.15 -13.53 -10.16
N ASP A 255 3.84 -13.48 -10.15
CA ASP A 255 2.96 -14.58 -9.72
C ASP A 255 1.54 -14.39 -10.30
N TYR A 256 0.54 -14.94 -9.60
CA TYR A 256 -0.87 -14.91 -9.98
C TYR A 256 -1.73 -14.46 -8.81
N VAL A 257 -2.86 -13.81 -9.13
CA VAL A 257 -3.90 -13.51 -8.15
C VAL A 257 -4.48 -14.82 -7.61
N ARG A 258 -4.46 -15.01 -6.30
CA ARG A 258 -4.94 -16.21 -5.61
C ARG A 258 -6.37 -16.09 -5.15
N ILE A 259 -6.75 -14.92 -4.62
CA ILE A 259 -8.08 -14.65 -4.10
C ILE A 259 -8.54 -13.29 -4.62
N THR A 260 -9.80 -13.22 -5.03
CA THR A 260 -10.46 -11.96 -5.40
C THR A 260 -11.65 -11.75 -4.47
N GLU A 261 -11.58 -10.70 -3.67
CA GLU A 261 -12.69 -10.18 -2.88
C GLU A 261 -13.30 -8.94 -3.56
N THR A 262 -14.35 -8.42 -2.98
CA THR A 262 -15.05 -7.24 -3.53
C THR A 262 -14.11 -6.05 -3.71
N ARG A 263 -13.29 -5.73 -2.68
CA ARG A 263 -12.40 -4.55 -2.66
C ARG A 263 -10.93 -4.86 -2.52
N ARG A 264 -10.56 -6.13 -2.36
CA ARG A 264 -9.17 -6.57 -2.21
C ARG A 264 -8.86 -7.73 -3.15
N ILE A 265 -7.60 -7.86 -3.51
CA ILE A 265 -7.05 -9.07 -4.12
C ILE A 265 -5.83 -9.53 -3.33
N PHE A 266 -5.57 -10.83 -3.39
CA PHE A 266 -4.44 -11.45 -2.71
C PHE A 266 -3.64 -12.30 -3.69
N TYR A 267 -2.32 -12.30 -3.52
CA TYR A 267 -1.36 -12.90 -4.43
C TYR A 267 -0.14 -13.40 -3.66
N ALA A 268 0.62 -14.32 -4.27
CA ALA A 268 1.82 -14.88 -3.67
C ALA A 268 3.12 -14.18 -4.15
N ASN A 269 3.01 -13.03 -4.79
CA ASN A 269 4.17 -12.21 -5.11
C ASN A 269 4.95 -11.87 -3.84
N ASP A 270 6.27 -12.02 -3.87
CA ASP A 270 7.15 -11.61 -2.78
C ASP A 270 7.25 -10.09 -2.74
N THR A 271 7.06 -9.53 -1.55
CA THR A 271 7.15 -8.09 -1.29
C THR A 271 7.89 -7.83 0.02
N TYR A 272 8.09 -6.58 0.37
CA TYR A 272 8.63 -6.13 1.66
C TYR A 272 8.19 -4.69 1.90
N GLY A 273 8.28 -4.21 3.14
CA GLY A 273 8.02 -2.79 3.45
C GLY A 273 8.76 -1.87 2.46
N GLY A 274 8.05 -0.88 1.91
CA GLY A 274 8.52 -0.03 0.81
C GLY A 274 7.92 -0.39 -0.56
N HIS A 275 7.46 -1.64 -0.77
CA HIS A 275 6.61 -1.96 -1.94
C HIS A 275 5.20 -1.37 -1.84
N SER A 276 4.77 -0.90 -0.67
CA SER A 276 3.50 -0.20 -0.47
C SER A 276 3.27 0.86 -1.54
N GLY A 277 2.11 0.80 -2.21
CA GLY A 277 1.78 1.67 -3.33
C GLY A 277 2.21 1.15 -4.70
N SER A 278 2.96 0.04 -4.80
CA SER A 278 3.33 -0.57 -6.09
C SER A 278 2.10 -0.90 -6.93
N PRO A 279 2.22 -0.81 -8.27
CA PRO A 279 1.21 -1.38 -9.14
C PRO A 279 1.18 -2.90 -8.97
N VAL A 280 -0.02 -3.47 -8.82
CA VAL A 280 -0.28 -4.86 -9.17
C VAL A 280 -0.82 -4.84 -10.58
N TRP A 281 -0.09 -5.39 -11.54
CA TRP A 281 -0.39 -5.19 -12.94
C TRP A 281 -0.24 -6.46 -13.79
N ASN A 282 -0.83 -6.44 -14.98
CA ASN A 282 -0.67 -7.48 -15.98
C ASN A 282 -0.75 -6.92 -17.41
N GLY A 283 -0.60 -7.78 -18.39
CA GLY A 283 -0.90 -7.49 -19.78
C GLY A 283 -2.31 -7.97 -20.11
N GLY A 284 -3.29 -7.09 -20.12
CA GLY A 284 -4.62 -7.38 -20.65
C GLY A 284 -4.68 -7.18 -22.17
N ALA A 285 -5.66 -7.79 -22.85
CA ALA A 285 -5.82 -7.69 -24.30
C ALA A 285 -5.93 -6.23 -24.80
N ASN A 286 -6.56 -5.37 -23.98
CA ASN A 286 -6.86 -3.99 -24.35
C ASN A 286 -6.02 -2.95 -23.56
N CYS A 287 -5.19 -3.39 -22.60
CA CYS A 287 -4.45 -2.53 -21.70
C CYS A 287 -3.19 -3.26 -21.20
N SER A 288 -2.00 -2.82 -21.62
CA SER A 288 -0.72 -3.44 -21.23
C SER A 288 0.43 -2.42 -21.25
N PRO A 289 1.09 -2.13 -20.11
CA PRO A 289 0.82 -2.63 -18.76
C PRO A 289 -0.47 -2.04 -18.18
N CYS A 290 -1.20 -2.84 -17.43
CA CYS A 290 -2.49 -2.46 -16.88
C CYS A 290 -2.57 -2.74 -15.37
N GLY A 291 -2.66 -1.71 -14.55
CA GLY A 291 -2.89 -1.83 -13.12
C GLY A 291 -4.26 -2.43 -12.83
N ILE A 292 -4.31 -3.41 -11.93
CA ILE A 292 -5.53 -4.09 -11.46
C ILE A 292 -5.75 -3.93 -9.96
N ALA A 293 -4.69 -3.57 -9.22
CA ALA A 293 -4.74 -3.23 -7.80
C ALA A 293 -3.53 -2.37 -7.41
N ILE A 294 -3.58 -1.83 -6.20
CA ILE A 294 -2.50 -1.10 -5.53
C ILE A 294 -2.04 -1.97 -4.37
N HIS A 295 -0.76 -2.38 -4.36
CA HIS A 295 -0.18 -3.17 -3.28
C HIS A 295 -0.13 -2.36 -1.98
N ALA A 296 -0.51 -2.97 -0.85
CA ALA A 296 -0.57 -2.24 0.41
C ALA A 296 -0.18 -3.08 1.64
N TYR A 297 -0.35 -4.42 1.60
CA TYR A 297 -0.22 -5.26 2.79
C TYR A 297 0.63 -6.50 2.53
N GLY A 298 1.44 -6.83 3.53
CA GLY A 298 2.13 -8.11 3.63
C GLY A 298 1.19 -9.29 3.90
N VAL A 299 1.81 -10.43 4.21
CA VAL A 299 1.10 -11.71 4.42
C VAL A 299 0.09 -11.58 5.55
N GLY A 300 -1.17 -11.79 5.22
CA GLY A 300 -2.28 -11.85 6.17
C GLY A 300 -2.60 -13.28 6.63
N SER A 301 -3.71 -13.43 7.36
CA SER A 301 -4.19 -14.73 7.85
C SER A 301 -4.52 -15.74 6.76
N ASN A 302 -4.74 -15.29 5.53
CA ASN A 302 -4.96 -16.13 4.35
C ASN A 302 -3.66 -16.67 3.73
N GLY A 303 -2.49 -16.30 4.26
CA GLY A 303 -1.18 -16.73 3.77
C GLY A 303 -0.67 -16.00 2.53
N TYR A 304 -1.30 -14.90 2.12
CA TYR A 304 -0.95 -14.13 0.93
C TYR A 304 -0.76 -12.65 1.21
N ASN A 305 0.06 -12.01 0.40
CA ASN A 305 0.15 -10.56 0.31
C ASN A 305 -1.12 -9.98 -0.33
N GLY A 306 -1.44 -8.73 -0.05
CA GLY A 306 -2.68 -8.14 -0.50
C GLY A 306 -2.59 -6.71 -0.99
N GLY A 307 -3.58 -6.30 -1.79
CA GLY A 307 -3.71 -4.95 -2.29
C GLY A 307 -5.16 -4.52 -2.47
N THR A 308 -5.36 -3.22 -2.55
CA THR A 308 -6.66 -2.61 -2.85
C THR A 308 -7.00 -2.85 -4.31
N ARG A 309 -8.06 -3.62 -4.57
CA ARG A 309 -8.55 -3.92 -5.91
C ARG A 309 -9.02 -2.64 -6.60
N ILE A 310 -8.67 -2.45 -7.87
CA ILE A 310 -9.28 -1.39 -8.67
C ILE A 310 -10.71 -1.83 -9.01
N THR A 311 -11.64 -1.38 -8.15
CA THR A 311 -13.09 -1.46 -8.39
C THR A 311 -13.53 -0.28 -9.26
N GLU A 312 -14.79 -0.24 -9.66
CA GLU A 312 -15.32 0.91 -10.40
C GLU A 312 -15.12 2.23 -9.64
N ALA A 313 -15.35 2.23 -8.33
CA ALA A 313 -15.17 3.42 -7.49
C ALA A 313 -13.70 3.87 -7.43
N VAL A 314 -12.78 2.93 -7.22
CA VAL A 314 -11.32 3.22 -7.23
C VAL A 314 -10.90 3.74 -8.61
N PHE A 315 -11.36 3.09 -9.68
CA PHE A 315 -11.09 3.49 -11.07
C PHE A 315 -11.54 4.94 -11.35
N ASN A 316 -12.76 5.27 -10.92
CA ASN A 316 -13.32 6.62 -11.11
C ASN A 316 -12.52 7.67 -10.35
N ASN A 317 -12.07 7.38 -9.13
CA ASN A 317 -11.22 8.28 -8.34
C ASN A 317 -9.84 8.46 -9.00
N LEU A 318 -9.18 7.38 -9.41
CA LEU A 318 -7.90 7.45 -10.11
C LEU A 318 -8.02 8.28 -11.40
N THR A 319 -9.12 8.11 -12.14
CA THR A 319 -9.38 8.86 -13.37
C THR A 319 -9.65 10.35 -13.09
N THR A 320 -10.38 10.65 -12.02
CA THR A 320 -10.64 12.01 -11.56
C THR A 320 -9.31 12.69 -11.17
N TRP A 321 -8.47 12.04 -10.37
CA TRP A 321 -7.17 12.58 -9.95
C TRP A 321 -6.19 12.74 -11.12
N LYS A 322 -6.21 11.80 -12.08
CA LYS A 322 -5.41 11.92 -13.31
C LYS A 322 -5.75 13.18 -14.11
N ASN A 323 -7.01 13.54 -14.17
CA ASN A 323 -7.53 14.58 -15.02
C ASN A 323 -7.78 15.93 -14.28
N SER A 324 -7.40 16.01 -12.99
CA SER A 324 -7.51 17.25 -12.19
C SER A 324 -6.39 18.27 -12.45
#